data_54da8f1b63a9fd22a2bfdfb1a71bb426
#
_entry.id   54da8f1b63a9fd22a2bfdfb1a71bb426
#
_cell.length_a   1.000
_cell.length_b   1.000
_cell.length_c   1.000
_cell.angle_alpha   90.00
_cell.angle_beta   90.00
_cell.angle_gamma   90.00
#
_symmetry.space_group_name_H-M   'P 1'
#
loop_
_entity.id
_entity.type
_entity.pdbx_description
1 polymer ?
#
loop_
_entity_poly.entity_id
_entity_poly.type
_entity_poly.pdbx_seq_one_letter_code
_entity_poly.pdbx_strand_id
1 'polypeptide(L)'
;MPNSFEAVRAEALFASTLQCSQGPAADEVRLAIAASLRRFGIRGCAAQVAGEFGDHPDTAPTRMRWALDTIRTVYPARAAQARPARLRLALAS
;
A
#
# COMPACT_ATOMS: atom_id res chain seq x y z
N MET A 1 -4.27 -10.31 8.46
CA MET A 1 -2.88 -10.14 8.02
C MET A 1 -2.84 -9.64 6.59
N PRO A 2 -2.01 -8.66 6.30
CA PRO A 2 -1.81 -8.28 4.90
C PRO A 2 -1.12 -9.41 4.15
N ASN A 3 -1.49 -9.60 2.88
CA ASN A 3 -0.79 -10.55 2.03
C ASN A 3 0.55 -9.95 1.59
N SER A 4 1.41 -10.77 0.96
CA SER A 4 2.76 -10.32 0.59
C SER A 4 2.73 -9.16 -0.39
N PHE A 5 1.78 -9.14 -1.33
CA PHE A 5 1.69 -8.03 -2.28
C PHE A 5 1.27 -6.75 -1.59
N GLU A 6 0.32 -6.83 -0.67
CA GLU A 6 -0.13 -5.69 0.09
C GLU A 6 1.03 -5.10 0.90
N ALA A 7 1.78 -5.96 1.59
CA ALA A 7 2.91 -5.54 2.40
C ALA A 7 3.99 -4.85 1.54
N VAL A 8 4.34 -5.45 0.41
CA VAL A 8 5.36 -4.88 -0.49
C VAL A 8 4.91 -3.52 -1.01
N ARG A 9 3.66 -3.40 -1.42
CA ARG A 9 3.14 -2.14 -1.94
C ARG A 9 3.07 -1.06 -0.86
N ALA A 10 2.65 -1.44 0.35
CA ALA A 10 2.58 -0.50 1.47
C ALA A 10 3.97 0.01 1.84
N GLU A 11 4.95 -0.87 1.87
CA GLU A 11 6.33 -0.47 2.17
C GLU A 11 6.90 0.42 1.07
N ALA A 12 6.60 0.13 -0.19
CA ALA A 12 7.04 0.97 -1.30
C ALA A 12 6.40 2.36 -1.25
N LEU A 13 5.11 2.42 -0.94
CA LEU A 13 4.42 3.70 -0.79
C LEU A 13 4.96 4.47 0.40
N PHE A 14 5.20 3.80 1.52
CA PHE A 14 5.80 4.41 2.70
C PHE A 14 7.15 5.04 2.36
N ALA A 15 7.98 4.32 1.58
CA ALA A 15 9.31 4.78 1.21
C ALA A 15 9.30 5.87 0.12
N SER A 16 8.14 6.14 -0.46
CA SER A 16 7.99 7.12 -1.54
C SER A 16 8.02 8.55 -1.00
N THR A 17 8.02 9.51 -1.93
CA THR A 17 7.97 10.93 -1.58
C THR A 17 6.55 11.44 -1.40
N LEU A 18 5.53 10.62 -1.66
CA LEU A 18 4.14 11.06 -1.50
C LEU A 18 3.80 11.30 -0.03
N GLN A 19 2.99 12.33 0.19
CA GLN A 19 2.54 12.71 1.52
C GLN A 19 1.05 12.45 1.65
N CYS A 20 0.62 12.01 2.82
CA CYS A 20 -0.79 11.82 3.12
C CYS A 20 -1.60 13.10 2.87
N SER A 21 -1.03 14.24 3.23
CA SER A 21 -1.70 15.54 3.10
C SER A 21 -1.97 15.95 1.65
N GLN A 22 -1.29 15.32 0.69
CA GLN A 22 -1.51 15.63 -0.73
C GLN A 22 -2.78 15.00 -1.30
N GLY A 23 -3.33 13.99 -0.62
CA GLY A 23 -4.49 13.24 -1.09
C GLY A 23 -4.25 12.67 -2.49
N PRO A 24 -3.17 11.88 -2.68
CA PRO A 24 -2.77 11.48 -4.03
C PRO A 24 -3.81 10.61 -4.72
N ALA A 25 -3.95 10.80 -6.04
CA ALA A 25 -4.82 9.98 -6.87
C ALA A 25 -4.22 8.57 -7.05
N ALA A 26 -5.07 7.61 -7.44
CA ALA A 26 -4.64 6.23 -7.62
C ALA A 26 -3.45 6.10 -8.57
N ASP A 27 -3.45 6.85 -9.66
CA ASP A 27 -2.35 6.81 -10.63
C ASP A 27 -1.04 7.29 -10.03
N GLU A 28 -1.11 8.35 -9.23
CA GLU A 28 0.06 8.87 -8.52
C GLU A 28 0.61 7.85 -7.54
N VAL A 29 -0.27 7.16 -6.85
CA VAL A 29 0.12 6.10 -5.91
C VAL A 29 0.84 4.97 -6.64
N ARG A 30 0.29 4.51 -7.76
CA ARG A 30 0.90 3.43 -8.55
C ARG A 30 2.28 3.81 -9.06
N LEU A 31 2.41 5.05 -9.56
CA LEU A 31 3.70 5.54 -10.06
C LEU A 31 4.72 5.66 -8.93
N ALA A 32 4.30 6.13 -7.77
CA ALA A 32 5.19 6.26 -6.61
C ALA A 32 5.70 4.90 -6.15
N ILE A 33 4.81 3.90 -6.11
CA ILE A 33 5.19 2.54 -5.75
C ILE A 33 6.22 1.99 -6.73
N ALA A 34 5.95 2.14 -8.03
CA ALA A 34 6.87 1.67 -9.06
C ALA A 34 8.24 2.35 -8.94
N ALA A 35 8.24 3.65 -8.70
CA ALA A 35 9.48 4.40 -8.55
C ALA A 35 10.28 3.93 -7.32
N SER A 36 9.61 3.72 -6.20
CA SER A 36 10.27 3.23 -4.98
C SER A 36 10.87 1.84 -5.19
N LEU A 37 10.11 0.95 -5.85
CA LEU A 37 10.60 -0.40 -6.11
C LEU A 37 11.78 -0.41 -7.07
N ARG A 38 11.78 0.48 -8.07
CA ARG A 38 12.93 0.61 -8.96
C ARG A 38 14.14 1.17 -8.24
N ARG A 39 13.93 2.14 -7.36
CA ARG A 39 15.03 2.82 -6.67
C ARG A 39 15.64 1.95 -5.56
N PHE A 40 14.80 1.33 -4.75
CA PHE A 40 15.26 0.63 -3.54
C PHE A 40 15.15 -0.88 -3.64
N GLY A 41 14.27 -1.41 -4.49
CA GLY A 41 13.92 -2.81 -4.50
C GLY A 41 13.04 -3.17 -3.30
N ILE A 42 12.55 -4.39 -3.26
CA ILE A 42 11.67 -4.85 -2.17
C ILE A 42 12.37 -4.75 -0.83
N ARG A 43 13.60 -5.25 -0.75
CA ARG A 43 14.38 -5.23 0.50
C ARG A 43 14.75 -3.82 0.91
N GLY A 44 15.08 -2.96 -0.06
CA GLY A 44 15.42 -1.58 0.22
C GLY A 44 14.24 -0.79 0.75
N CYS A 45 13.03 -1.03 0.22
CA CYS A 45 11.82 -0.41 0.75
C CYS A 45 11.58 -0.84 2.19
N ALA A 46 11.74 -2.13 2.49
CA ALA A 46 11.59 -2.63 3.85
C ALA A 46 12.62 -2.01 4.79
N ALA A 47 13.84 -1.81 4.32
CA ALA A 47 14.90 -1.16 5.11
C ALA A 47 14.56 0.30 5.39
N GLN A 48 13.97 1.01 4.41
CA GLN A 48 13.52 2.39 4.62
C GLN A 48 12.45 2.45 5.71
N VAL A 49 11.50 1.53 5.67
CA VAL A 49 10.46 1.44 6.71
C VAL A 49 11.07 1.20 8.07
N ALA A 50 11.98 0.24 8.18
CA ALA A 50 12.64 -0.07 9.44
C ALA A 50 13.40 1.12 9.98
N GLY A 51 14.10 1.85 9.11
CA GLY A 51 14.84 3.05 9.49
C GLY A 51 13.94 4.13 10.04
N GLU A 52 12.79 4.36 9.38
CA GLU A 52 11.83 5.37 9.84
C GLU A 52 11.21 5.00 11.19
N PHE A 53 10.88 3.72 11.39
CA PHE A 53 10.37 3.28 12.69
C PHE A 53 11.42 3.45 13.80
N GLY A 54 12.70 3.26 13.46
CA GLY A 54 13.78 3.48 14.41
C GLY A 54 14.00 4.97 14.72
N ASP A 55 13.96 5.80 13.68
CA ASP A 55 14.26 7.23 13.82
C ASP A 55 13.05 8.06 14.25
N HIS A 56 11.86 7.66 13.83
CA HIS A 56 10.63 8.42 14.07
C HIS A 56 9.50 7.50 14.55
N PRO A 57 9.68 6.87 15.74
CA PRO A 57 8.69 5.89 16.23
C PRO A 57 7.33 6.51 16.54
N ASP A 58 7.25 7.81 16.71
CA ASP A 58 6.00 8.51 16.98
C ASP A 58 5.18 8.78 15.73
N THR A 59 5.83 8.97 14.57
CA THR A 59 5.11 9.29 13.32
C THR A 59 5.06 8.15 12.33
N ALA A 60 6.01 7.23 12.36
CA ALA A 60 6.07 6.13 11.41
C ALA A 60 4.81 5.25 11.42
N PRO A 61 4.23 4.88 12.58
CA PRO A 61 3.01 4.09 12.59
C PRO A 61 1.84 4.75 11.87
N THR A 62 1.68 6.06 12.03
CA THR A 62 0.61 6.81 11.35
C THR A 62 0.81 6.78 9.83
N ARG A 63 2.05 6.97 9.39
CA ARG A 63 2.35 6.90 7.96
C ARG A 63 2.12 5.50 7.41
N MET A 64 2.48 4.45 8.15
CA MET A 64 2.23 3.08 7.70
C MET A 64 0.73 2.78 7.64
N ARG A 65 -0.06 3.30 8.57
CA ARG A 65 -1.50 3.13 8.53
C ARG A 65 -2.09 3.80 7.28
N TRP A 66 -1.63 5.01 6.98
CA TRP A 66 -2.02 5.69 5.75
C TRP A 66 -1.65 4.86 4.52
N ALA A 67 -0.43 4.32 4.48
CA ALA A 67 0.03 3.53 3.35
C ALA A 67 -0.85 2.29 3.17
N LEU A 68 -1.12 1.56 4.24
CA LEU A 68 -1.97 0.36 4.17
C LEU A 68 -3.38 0.69 3.71
N ASP A 69 -3.98 1.73 4.26
CA ASP A 69 -5.33 2.15 3.88
C ASP A 69 -5.37 2.55 2.40
N THR A 70 -4.36 3.26 1.95
CA THR A 70 -4.26 3.70 0.55
C THR A 70 -4.13 2.49 -0.38
N ILE A 71 -3.29 1.52 -0.02
CA ILE A 71 -3.11 0.32 -0.83
C ILE A 71 -4.43 -0.46 -0.94
N ARG A 72 -5.16 -0.58 0.14
CA ARG A 72 -6.44 -1.29 0.15
C ARG A 72 -7.48 -0.60 -0.73
N THR A 73 -7.39 0.71 -0.86
CA THR A 73 -8.27 1.49 -1.73
C THR A 73 -7.86 1.36 -3.20
N VAL A 74 -6.58 1.48 -3.49
CA VAL A 74 -6.06 1.46 -4.87
C VAL A 74 -6.03 0.03 -5.43
N TYR A 75 -5.72 -0.95 -4.59
CA TYR A 75 -5.64 -2.36 -4.97
C TYR A 75 -6.59 -3.17 -4.08
N PRO A 76 -7.87 -3.24 -4.42
CA PRO A 76 -8.84 -3.95 -3.58
C PRO A 76 -8.41 -5.38 -3.31
N ALA A 77 -8.64 -5.82 -2.09
CA ALA A 77 -8.25 -7.15 -1.67
C ALA A 77 -9.01 -8.22 -2.47
N ARG A 78 -8.42 -9.41 -2.59
CA ARG A 78 -9.05 -10.52 -3.28
C ARG A 78 -10.43 -10.83 -2.75
N ALA A 79 -10.60 -10.77 -1.44
CA ALA A 79 -11.90 -11.04 -0.84
C ALA A 79 -12.95 -10.05 -1.33
N ALA A 80 -12.60 -8.78 -1.46
CA ALA A 80 -13.50 -7.77 -1.97
C ALA A 80 -13.81 -8.00 -3.45
N GLN A 81 -12.85 -8.45 -4.21
CA GLN A 81 -13.06 -8.76 -5.62
C GLN A 81 -13.91 -10.01 -5.81
N ALA A 82 -13.69 -11.02 -4.99
CA ALA A 82 -14.43 -12.27 -5.08
C ALA A 82 -15.89 -12.11 -4.69
N ARG A 83 -16.17 -11.25 -3.71
CA ARG A 83 -17.52 -11.06 -3.21
C ARG A 83 -18.51 -10.59 -4.28
N PRO A 84 -18.20 -9.55 -5.08
CA PRO A 84 -19.10 -9.14 -6.14
C PRO A 84 -19.36 -10.24 -7.16
N ALA A 85 -18.37 -11.04 -7.50
CA ALA A 85 -18.54 -12.14 -8.43
C ALA A 85 -19.50 -13.18 -7.87
N ARG A 86 -19.36 -13.52 -6.60
CA ARG A 86 -20.26 -14.46 -5.94
C ARG A 86 -21.69 -13.95 -5.89
N LEU A 87 -21.85 -12.67 -5.59
CA LEU A 87 -23.16 -12.05 -5.56
C LEU A 87 -23.82 -12.10 -6.94
N ARG A 88 -23.04 -11.81 -7.98
CA ARG A 88 -23.57 -11.87 -9.34
C ARG A 88 -24.00 -13.27 -9.72
N LEU A 89 -23.23 -14.27 -9.35
CA LEU A 89 -23.60 -15.66 -9.62
C LEU A 89 -24.86 -16.05 -8.87
N ALA A 90 -24.98 -15.65 -7.63
CA ALA A 90 -26.15 -15.93 -6.82
C ALA A 90 -27.38 -15.27 -7.42
N LEU A 91 -27.25 -14.03 -7.88
CA LEU A 91 -28.38 -13.31 -8.47
C LEU A 91 -28.75 -13.86 -9.84
N ALA A 92 -27.80 -14.38 -10.58
CA ALA A 92 -28.03 -14.95 -11.89
C ALA A 92 -28.71 -16.32 -11.81
N SER A 93 -28.51 -17.02 -10.71
CA SER A 93 -29.14 -18.34 -10.55
C SER A 93 -30.50 -18.22 -9.95
#